data_494f08c8cf4eb507b3016956eddaf4cb
#
_entry.id   494f08c8cf4eb507b3016956eddaf4cb
#
_cell.length_a   1.000
_cell.length_b   1.000
_cell.length_c   1.000
_cell.angle_alpha   90.00
_cell.angle_beta   90.00
_cell.angle_gamma   90.00
#
_symmetry.space_group_name_H-M   'P 1'
#
loop_
_entity.id
_entity.type
_entity.pdbx_description
1 polymer ?
#
loop_
_entity_poly.entity_id
_entity_poly.type
_entity_poly.pdbx_seq_one_letter_code
_entity_poly.pdbx_strand_id
1 'polypeptide(L)'
;MLSMNENQYFSYLDVGLPEAVEKMKFCGELEAAVDCIDQRLACTNLPENLRYCLLAEREMIRRMPADFPYTRAEAMDIIRAEIPSYTEEEFDAAVACGQIRFIYLHGEMRIFGRFFSSMIKSVPEFRARTKVALNGGESSGKGSSADLRLNRSMRIMKEQGALANRITIRATVKVEDAAFKPGMLVRVHVPIAAACEQQSDIRIESM
;
A
#
# COMPACT_ATOMS: atom_id res chain seq x y z
N MET A 1 19.08 26.25 -12.63
CA MET A 1 17.68 25.76 -12.44
C MET A 1 17.38 24.82 -13.61
N LEU A 2 17.62 23.52 -13.43
CA LEU A 2 17.37 22.52 -14.49
C LEU A 2 15.86 22.26 -14.51
N SER A 3 15.20 22.71 -15.57
CA SER A 3 13.83 22.32 -15.90
C SER A 3 13.85 20.83 -16.21
N MET A 4 13.62 20.01 -15.21
CA MET A 4 13.46 18.58 -15.39
C MET A 4 12.05 18.34 -15.91
N ASN A 5 11.98 17.76 -17.09
CA ASN A 5 10.73 17.40 -17.73
C ASN A 5 10.02 16.37 -16.81
N GLU A 6 8.90 16.73 -16.19
CA GLU A 6 8.18 15.91 -15.20
C GLU A 6 7.86 14.49 -15.73
N ASN A 7 7.67 14.35 -17.03
CA ASN A 7 7.44 13.08 -17.69
C ASN A 7 8.65 12.11 -17.64
N GLN A 8 9.85 12.59 -17.45
CA GLN A 8 11.05 11.73 -17.47
C GLN A 8 11.16 10.84 -16.23
N TYR A 9 10.60 11.25 -15.08
CA TYR A 9 10.61 10.44 -13.84
C TYR A 9 9.66 9.26 -13.85
N PHE A 10 8.59 9.31 -14.65
CA PHE A 10 7.59 8.27 -14.74
C PHE A 10 7.71 7.44 -16.02
N SER A 11 8.76 7.67 -16.81
CA SER A 11 9.00 6.92 -18.06
C SER A 11 9.13 5.39 -17.84
N TYR A 12 9.47 4.96 -16.63
CA TYR A 12 9.51 3.55 -16.27
C TYR A 12 8.12 2.90 -16.21
N LEU A 13 7.05 3.69 -16.07
CA LEU A 13 5.67 3.18 -16.10
C LEU A 13 5.20 2.81 -17.51
N ASP A 14 5.86 3.37 -18.53
CA ASP A 14 5.53 3.12 -19.94
C ASP A 14 6.24 1.86 -20.47
N VAL A 15 7.07 1.23 -19.65
CA VAL A 15 7.85 0.05 -20.03
C VAL A 15 7.31 -1.16 -19.31
N GLY A 16 6.88 -2.16 -20.07
CA GLY A 16 6.51 -3.46 -19.51
C GLY A 16 7.71 -4.22 -18.95
N LEU A 17 7.44 -5.07 -17.96
CA LEU A 17 8.45 -6.00 -17.47
C LEU A 17 8.86 -6.99 -18.57
N PRO A 18 10.12 -7.42 -18.60
CA PRO A 18 10.50 -8.55 -19.44
C PRO A 18 9.68 -9.79 -19.10
N GLU A 19 9.15 -10.46 -20.13
CA GLU A 19 8.26 -11.62 -20.01
C GLU A 19 8.76 -12.67 -19.00
N ALA A 20 10.07 -12.94 -19.01
CA ALA A 20 10.66 -13.90 -18.07
C ALA A 20 10.50 -13.46 -16.61
N VAL A 21 10.70 -12.18 -16.31
CA VAL A 21 10.54 -11.63 -14.95
C VAL A 21 9.08 -11.66 -14.53
N GLU A 22 8.19 -11.26 -15.43
CA GLU A 22 6.74 -11.25 -15.18
C GLU A 22 6.23 -12.67 -14.90
N LYS A 23 6.66 -13.66 -15.69
CA LYS A 23 6.29 -15.06 -15.51
C LYS A 23 6.77 -15.61 -14.17
N MET A 24 8.03 -15.39 -13.80
CA MET A 24 8.59 -15.83 -12.52
C MET A 24 7.83 -15.20 -11.34
N LYS A 25 7.57 -13.90 -11.42
CA LYS A 25 6.77 -13.18 -10.42
C LYS A 25 5.36 -13.75 -10.29
N PHE A 26 4.70 -14.00 -11.42
CA PHE A 26 3.34 -14.57 -11.43
C PHE A 26 3.29 -15.97 -10.84
N CYS A 27 4.32 -16.79 -11.07
CA CYS A 27 4.44 -18.13 -10.48
C CYS A 27 4.89 -18.11 -9.00
N GLY A 28 5.21 -16.94 -8.43
CA GLY A 28 5.70 -16.84 -7.05
C GLY A 28 7.18 -17.20 -6.86
N GLU A 29 7.94 -17.34 -7.96
CA GLU A 29 9.38 -17.61 -7.97
C GLU A 29 10.16 -16.30 -7.78
N LEU A 30 9.95 -15.66 -6.62
CA LEU A 30 10.39 -14.28 -6.41
C LEU A 30 11.92 -14.13 -6.40
N GLU A 31 12.65 -15.09 -5.84
CA GLU A 31 14.11 -15.09 -5.82
C GLU A 31 14.67 -15.19 -7.24
N ALA A 32 14.16 -16.13 -8.05
CA ALA A 32 14.54 -16.26 -9.44
C ALA A 32 14.23 -15.00 -10.26
N ALA A 33 13.10 -14.34 -9.98
CA ALA A 33 12.76 -13.06 -10.59
C ALA A 33 13.77 -11.95 -10.25
N VAL A 34 14.18 -11.85 -8.98
CA VAL A 34 15.21 -10.90 -8.54
C VAL A 34 16.55 -11.18 -9.20
N ASP A 35 16.98 -12.44 -9.24
CA ASP A 35 18.23 -12.85 -9.90
C ASP A 35 18.22 -12.51 -11.39
N CYS A 36 17.09 -12.75 -12.08
CA CYS A 36 16.92 -12.40 -13.48
C CYS A 36 16.98 -10.87 -13.69
N ILE A 37 16.40 -10.09 -12.78
CA ILE A 37 16.47 -8.62 -12.79
C ILE A 37 17.93 -8.17 -12.59
N ASP A 38 18.64 -8.72 -11.61
CA ASP A 38 20.02 -8.33 -11.30
C ASP A 38 20.98 -8.66 -12.46
N GLN A 39 20.80 -9.81 -13.12
CA GLN A 39 21.53 -10.14 -14.35
C GLN A 39 21.30 -9.13 -15.47
N ARG A 40 20.05 -8.68 -15.67
CA ARG A 40 19.72 -7.67 -16.67
C ARG A 40 20.29 -6.29 -16.32
N LEU A 41 20.23 -5.92 -15.04
CA LEU A 41 20.79 -4.64 -14.55
C LEU A 41 22.31 -4.55 -14.71
N ALA A 42 23.00 -5.70 -14.75
CA ALA A 42 24.45 -5.76 -15.03
C ALA A 42 24.80 -5.47 -16.50
N CYS A 43 23.83 -5.52 -17.43
CA CYS A 43 24.06 -5.18 -18.82
C CYS A 43 24.32 -3.68 -19.00
N THR A 44 25.39 -3.32 -19.70
CA THR A 44 25.80 -1.92 -19.92
C THR A 44 24.88 -1.16 -20.88
N ASN A 45 24.25 -1.86 -21.82
CA ASN A 45 23.41 -1.27 -22.89
C ASN A 45 21.91 -1.30 -22.56
N LEU A 46 21.55 -1.37 -21.28
CA LEU A 46 20.14 -1.38 -20.87
C LEU A 46 19.54 0.03 -21.02
N PRO A 47 18.38 0.19 -21.71
CA PRO A 47 17.67 1.47 -21.78
C PRO A 47 17.37 2.01 -20.38
N GLU A 48 17.50 3.34 -20.19
CA GLU A 48 17.40 3.96 -18.88
C GLU A 48 16.00 3.75 -18.23
N ASN A 49 14.94 3.90 -19.01
CA ASN A 49 13.57 3.65 -18.56
C ASN A 49 13.35 2.20 -18.11
N LEU A 50 13.91 1.22 -18.84
CA LEU A 50 13.84 -0.19 -18.44
C LEU A 50 14.68 -0.45 -17.18
N ARG A 51 15.85 0.22 -17.05
CA ARG A 51 16.66 0.15 -15.83
C ARG A 51 15.88 0.61 -14.60
N TYR A 52 15.18 1.75 -14.68
CA TYR A 52 14.36 2.24 -13.59
C TYR A 52 13.16 1.31 -13.28
N CYS A 53 12.52 0.78 -14.33
CA CYS A 53 11.46 -0.22 -14.18
C CYS A 53 11.95 -1.45 -13.39
N LEU A 54 13.08 -2.02 -13.78
CA LEU A 54 13.66 -3.18 -13.13
C LEU A 54 14.10 -2.91 -11.68
N LEU A 55 14.66 -1.73 -11.40
CA LEU A 55 15.03 -1.33 -10.03
C LEU A 55 13.81 -1.20 -9.13
N ALA A 56 12.74 -0.57 -9.62
CA ALA A 56 11.48 -0.44 -8.90
C ALA A 56 10.84 -1.81 -8.63
N GLU A 57 10.79 -2.66 -9.66
CA GLU A 57 10.21 -3.99 -9.56
C GLU A 57 10.98 -4.90 -8.59
N ARG A 58 12.32 -4.87 -8.64
CA ARG A 58 13.17 -5.58 -7.69
C ARG A 58 12.83 -5.24 -6.25
N GLU A 59 12.65 -3.96 -5.97
CA GLU A 59 12.31 -3.50 -4.62
C GLU A 59 10.88 -3.92 -4.23
N MET A 60 9.94 -3.87 -5.16
CA MET A 60 8.58 -4.36 -4.92
C MET A 60 8.55 -5.85 -4.61
N ILE A 61 9.26 -6.67 -5.41
CA ILE A 61 9.35 -8.11 -5.19
C ILE A 61 9.96 -8.44 -3.82
N ARG A 62 11.01 -7.74 -3.41
CA ARG A 62 11.64 -7.95 -2.09
C ARG A 62 10.71 -7.66 -0.92
N ARG A 63 9.72 -6.78 -1.11
CA ARG A 63 8.73 -6.42 -0.06
C ARG A 63 7.55 -7.36 -0.02
N MET A 64 7.24 -8.06 -1.09
CA MET A 64 6.07 -8.94 -1.18
C MET A 64 5.93 -9.92 0.00
N PRO A 65 6.98 -10.64 0.45
CA PRO A 65 6.85 -11.55 1.59
C PRO A 65 6.43 -10.85 2.90
N ALA A 66 6.87 -9.60 3.09
CA ALA A 66 6.48 -8.81 4.26
C ALA A 66 5.04 -8.30 4.17
N ASP A 67 4.55 -8.01 2.96
CA ASP A 67 3.17 -7.60 2.73
C ASP A 67 2.17 -8.77 2.80
N PHE A 68 2.66 -10.01 2.57
CA PHE A 68 1.87 -11.24 2.60
C PHE A 68 2.43 -12.24 3.63
N PRO A 69 2.43 -11.90 4.92
CA PRO A 69 3.12 -12.70 5.94
C PRO A 69 2.39 -13.98 6.33
N TYR A 70 1.05 -14.05 6.17
CA TYR A 70 0.25 -15.13 6.74
C TYR A 70 0.05 -16.28 5.77
N THR A 71 0.14 -17.50 6.28
CA THR A 71 -0.39 -18.70 5.63
C THR A 71 -1.92 -18.70 5.73
N ARG A 72 -2.57 -19.59 4.98
CA ARG A 72 -4.02 -19.82 5.07
C ARG A 72 -4.43 -20.18 6.50
N ALA A 73 -3.68 -21.07 7.16
CA ALA A 73 -3.98 -21.52 8.52
C ALA A 73 -3.90 -20.37 9.53
N GLU A 74 -2.82 -19.59 9.50
CA GLU A 74 -2.65 -18.43 10.38
C GLU A 74 -3.75 -17.39 10.15
N ALA A 75 -4.14 -17.15 8.90
CA ALA A 75 -5.24 -16.23 8.58
C ALA A 75 -6.58 -16.74 9.14
N MET A 76 -6.84 -18.05 9.06
CA MET A 76 -8.02 -18.66 9.68
C MET A 76 -8.00 -18.54 11.20
N ASP A 77 -6.86 -18.75 11.85
CA ASP A 77 -6.74 -18.60 13.30
C ASP A 77 -7.01 -17.15 13.73
N ILE A 78 -6.51 -16.17 12.97
CA ILE A 78 -6.81 -14.76 13.21
C ILE A 78 -8.32 -14.47 13.14
N ILE A 79 -9.00 -15.02 12.13
CA ILE A 79 -10.45 -14.83 12.00
C ILE A 79 -11.19 -15.53 13.14
N ARG A 80 -10.84 -16.78 13.44
CA ARG A 80 -11.52 -17.59 14.47
C ARG A 80 -11.32 -17.06 15.88
N ALA A 81 -10.26 -16.32 16.14
CA ALA A 81 -10.07 -15.62 17.41
C ALA A 81 -11.22 -14.62 17.69
N GLU A 82 -11.75 -13.99 16.64
CA GLU A 82 -12.86 -13.03 16.74
C GLU A 82 -14.22 -13.65 16.38
N ILE A 83 -14.24 -14.60 15.44
CA ILE A 83 -15.42 -15.27 14.93
C ILE A 83 -15.21 -16.80 15.01
N PRO A 84 -15.39 -17.43 16.18
CA PRO A 84 -15.09 -18.86 16.35
C PRO A 84 -15.84 -19.80 15.40
N SER A 85 -17.01 -19.37 14.90
CA SER A 85 -17.85 -20.13 13.97
C SER A 85 -17.46 -19.95 12.50
N TYR A 86 -16.37 -19.24 12.17
CA TYR A 86 -15.97 -19.01 10.79
C TYR A 86 -15.46 -20.31 10.15
N THR A 87 -16.01 -20.65 8.97
CA THR A 87 -15.73 -21.92 8.31
C THR A 87 -14.71 -21.79 7.18
N GLU A 88 -14.17 -22.95 6.74
CA GLU A 88 -13.26 -23.00 5.60
C GLU A 88 -13.95 -22.57 4.29
N GLU A 89 -15.23 -22.96 4.14
CA GLU A 89 -16.05 -22.60 2.99
C GLU A 89 -16.28 -21.09 2.90
N GLU A 90 -16.47 -20.42 4.04
CA GLU A 90 -16.58 -18.96 4.10
C GLU A 90 -15.25 -18.29 3.71
N PHE A 91 -14.12 -18.86 4.13
CA PHE A 91 -12.81 -18.38 3.76
C PHE A 91 -12.58 -18.48 2.23
N ASP A 92 -12.89 -19.65 1.67
CA ASP A 92 -12.74 -19.89 0.24
C ASP A 92 -13.65 -18.98 -0.60
N ALA A 93 -14.87 -18.76 -0.14
CA ALA A 93 -15.78 -17.80 -0.77
C ALA A 93 -15.22 -16.36 -0.72
N ALA A 94 -14.65 -15.95 0.41
CA ALA A 94 -14.04 -14.63 0.55
C ALA A 94 -12.80 -14.46 -0.34
N VAL A 95 -12.00 -15.52 -0.51
CA VAL A 95 -10.88 -15.55 -1.47
C VAL A 95 -11.40 -15.46 -2.90
N ALA A 96 -12.39 -16.28 -3.26
CA ALA A 96 -12.96 -16.29 -4.61
C ALA A 96 -13.60 -14.93 -5.00
N CYS A 97 -14.21 -14.23 -4.04
CA CYS A 97 -14.79 -12.90 -4.24
C CYS A 97 -13.75 -11.76 -4.17
N GLY A 98 -12.46 -12.07 -3.93
CA GLY A 98 -11.40 -11.06 -3.83
C GLY A 98 -11.43 -10.22 -2.55
N GLN A 99 -12.22 -10.61 -1.55
CA GLN A 99 -12.27 -9.95 -0.23
C GLN A 99 -11.01 -10.23 0.58
N ILE A 100 -10.43 -11.42 0.42
CA ILE A 100 -9.14 -11.81 0.97
C ILE A 100 -8.13 -11.84 -0.18
N ARG A 101 -7.16 -10.93 -0.14
CA ARG A 101 -6.07 -10.87 -1.12
C ARG A 101 -4.95 -11.82 -0.75
N PHE A 102 -4.43 -12.49 -1.74
CA PHE A 102 -3.34 -13.45 -1.57
C PHE A 102 -2.39 -13.44 -2.78
N ILE A 103 -1.24 -14.02 -2.58
CA ILE A 103 -0.28 -14.38 -3.63
C ILE A 103 0.21 -15.80 -3.40
N TYR A 104 0.82 -16.41 -4.40
CA TYR A 104 1.58 -17.64 -4.21
C TYR A 104 3.07 -17.31 -4.03
N LEU A 105 3.70 -17.86 -2.99
CA LEU A 105 5.14 -17.82 -2.76
C LEU A 105 5.62 -19.27 -2.64
N HIS A 106 6.49 -19.71 -3.54
CA HIS A 106 7.00 -21.08 -3.59
C HIS A 106 5.90 -22.15 -3.55
N GLY A 107 4.80 -21.90 -4.24
CA GLY A 107 3.63 -22.78 -4.27
C GLY A 107 2.71 -22.73 -3.05
N GLU A 108 3.03 -21.95 -2.04
CA GLU A 108 2.20 -21.74 -0.85
C GLU A 108 1.36 -20.46 -0.99
N MET A 109 0.06 -20.56 -0.64
CA MET A 109 -0.81 -19.39 -0.55
C MET A 109 -0.40 -18.52 0.64
N ARG A 110 -0.09 -17.26 0.38
CA ARG A 110 0.26 -16.25 1.39
C ARG A 110 -0.76 -15.12 1.36
N ILE A 111 -1.28 -14.77 2.53
CA ILE A 111 -2.40 -13.85 2.71
C ILE A 111 -1.87 -12.46 3.08
N PHE A 112 -2.51 -11.43 2.52
CA PHE A 112 -2.17 -10.02 2.76
C PHE A 112 -2.24 -9.64 4.25
N GLY A 113 -1.22 -8.98 4.76
CA GLY A 113 -1.06 -8.67 6.18
C GLY A 113 -2.20 -7.85 6.79
N ARG A 114 -2.91 -7.07 6.00
CA ARG A 114 -4.04 -6.25 6.47
C ARG A 114 -5.41 -6.83 6.07
N PHE A 115 -5.48 -8.10 5.69
CA PHE A 115 -6.71 -8.72 5.19
C PHE A 115 -7.87 -8.57 6.19
N PHE A 116 -7.64 -8.86 7.47
CA PHE A 116 -8.67 -8.81 8.50
C PHE A 116 -9.27 -7.40 8.65
N SER A 117 -8.42 -6.38 8.76
CA SER A 117 -8.87 -4.99 8.85
C SER A 117 -9.57 -4.52 7.56
N SER A 118 -9.17 -5.04 6.41
CA SER A 118 -9.84 -4.77 5.15
C SER A 118 -11.23 -5.38 5.11
N MET A 119 -11.39 -6.63 5.54
CA MET A 119 -12.70 -7.31 5.63
C MET A 119 -13.65 -6.58 6.58
N ILE A 120 -13.18 -6.15 7.76
CA ILE A 120 -14.00 -5.35 8.69
C ILE A 120 -14.53 -4.08 8.03
N LYS A 121 -13.72 -3.42 7.20
CA LYS A 121 -14.10 -2.16 6.53
C LYS A 121 -15.01 -2.36 5.33
N SER A 122 -14.81 -3.43 4.56
CA SER A 122 -15.45 -3.62 3.26
C SER A 122 -16.59 -4.66 3.24
N VAL A 123 -16.67 -5.53 4.25
CA VAL A 123 -17.66 -6.63 4.32
C VAL A 123 -18.56 -6.43 5.54
N PRO A 124 -19.77 -5.84 5.38
CA PRO A 124 -20.66 -5.54 6.51
C PRO A 124 -21.05 -6.77 7.33
N GLU A 125 -21.31 -7.91 6.67
CA GLU A 125 -21.73 -9.17 7.30
C GLU A 125 -20.59 -9.75 8.16
N PHE A 126 -19.35 -9.69 7.66
CA PHE A 126 -18.17 -10.10 8.41
C PHE A 126 -18.00 -9.23 9.66
N ARG A 127 -18.07 -7.91 9.47
CA ARG A 127 -17.97 -6.94 10.57
C ARG A 127 -19.02 -7.17 11.65
N ALA A 128 -20.28 -7.44 11.29
CA ALA A 128 -21.37 -7.65 12.23
C ALA A 128 -21.11 -8.85 13.17
N ARG A 129 -20.26 -9.80 12.77
CA ARG A 129 -19.87 -10.97 13.56
C ARG A 129 -18.66 -10.72 14.46
N THR A 130 -17.90 -9.64 14.22
CA THR A 130 -16.73 -9.31 15.04
C THR A 130 -17.12 -8.45 16.24
N LYS A 131 -16.34 -8.53 17.32
CA LYS A 131 -16.46 -7.62 18.47
C LYS A 131 -15.85 -6.25 18.18
N VAL A 132 -15.24 -6.08 17.02
CA VAL A 132 -14.59 -4.84 16.62
C VAL A 132 -15.63 -3.81 16.23
N ALA A 133 -15.92 -2.89 17.13
CA ALA A 133 -16.68 -1.70 16.77
C ALA A 133 -15.85 -0.86 15.79
N LEU A 134 -16.38 -0.56 14.59
CA LEU A 134 -15.84 0.54 13.82
C LEU A 134 -16.02 1.81 14.67
N ASN A 135 -14.94 2.53 14.88
CA ASN A 135 -14.97 3.83 15.51
C ASN A 135 -15.92 4.74 14.71
N GLY A 136 -17.15 4.89 15.18
CA GLY A 136 -18.21 5.64 14.49
C GLY A 136 -19.64 5.14 14.76
N GLY A 137 -19.82 3.93 15.32
CA GLY A 137 -21.10 3.50 15.89
C GLY A 137 -21.22 3.97 17.33
N GLU A 138 -22.42 4.28 17.77
CA GLU A 138 -22.79 4.82 19.09
C GLU A 138 -22.42 3.96 20.32
N SER A 139 -21.36 3.20 20.28
CA SER A 139 -20.94 2.36 21.40
C SER A 139 -19.76 2.97 22.14
N SER A 140 -20.06 3.44 23.33
CA SER A 140 -19.16 3.79 24.42
C SER A 140 -18.11 4.87 24.14
N GLY A 141 -18.35 6.07 24.60
CA GLY A 141 -17.63 7.31 24.86
C GLY A 141 -16.10 7.38 24.92
N LYS A 142 -15.38 6.52 24.25
CA LYS A 142 -13.91 6.50 24.17
C LYS A 142 -13.41 6.37 22.73
N GLY A 143 -14.01 7.08 21.77
CA GLY A 143 -13.43 7.25 20.43
C GLY A 143 -12.11 8.00 20.52
N SER A 144 -11.13 7.65 19.67
CA SER A 144 -9.90 8.43 19.58
C SER A 144 -10.24 9.88 19.19
N SER A 145 -9.36 10.83 19.50
CA SER A 145 -9.57 12.24 19.10
C SER A 145 -9.75 12.40 17.58
N ALA A 146 -9.20 11.49 16.79
CA ALA A 146 -9.36 11.43 15.34
C ALA A 146 -10.78 11.02 14.94
N ASP A 147 -11.37 10.02 15.62
CA ASP A 147 -12.73 9.55 15.35
C ASP A 147 -13.78 10.60 15.70
N LEU A 148 -13.58 11.32 16.80
CA LEU A 148 -14.45 12.43 17.19
C LEU A 148 -14.41 13.57 16.16
N ARG A 149 -13.23 13.87 15.60
CA ARG A 149 -13.09 14.88 14.53
C ARG A 149 -13.79 14.41 13.25
N LEU A 150 -13.60 13.15 12.85
CA LEU A 150 -14.24 12.59 11.65
C LEU A 150 -15.77 12.65 11.78
N ASN A 151 -16.33 12.18 12.88
CA ASN A 151 -17.77 12.21 13.13
C ASN A 151 -18.33 13.64 13.13
N ARG A 152 -17.62 14.60 13.72
CA ARG A 152 -17.99 16.00 13.66
C ARG A 152 -17.98 16.52 12.23
N SER A 153 -16.94 16.23 11.46
CA SER A 153 -16.82 16.64 10.06
C SER A 153 -17.94 16.06 9.21
N MET A 154 -18.24 14.77 9.36
CA MET A 154 -19.34 14.11 8.65
C MET A 154 -20.71 14.73 8.98
N ARG A 155 -20.94 15.09 10.25
CA ARG A 155 -22.18 15.76 10.66
C ARG A 155 -22.31 17.12 9.99
N ILE A 156 -21.25 17.95 10.04
CA ILE A 156 -21.24 19.27 9.39
C ILE A 156 -21.49 19.14 7.89
N MET A 157 -20.84 18.18 7.23
CA MET A 157 -21.06 17.94 5.80
C MET A 157 -22.50 17.52 5.48
N LYS A 158 -23.15 16.73 6.35
CA LYS A 158 -24.56 16.36 6.18
C LYS A 158 -25.50 17.57 6.36
N GLU A 159 -25.21 18.44 7.30
CA GLU A 159 -26.04 19.61 7.63
C GLU A 159 -25.85 20.76 6.63
N GLN A 160 -24.63 20.99 6.16
CA GLN A 160 -24.24 22.15 5.36
C GLN A 160 -23.93 21.82 3.88
N GLY A 161 -23.94 20.54 3.51
CA GLY A 161 -23.61 20.08 2.15
C GLY A 161 -22.12 20.06 1.84
N ALA A 162 -21.30 20.82 2.57
CA ALA A 162 -19.86 20.89 2.38
C ALA A 162 -19.12 21.25 3.67
N LEU A 163 -17.84 20.89 3.73
CA LEU A 163 -16.92 21.32 4.78
C LEU A 163 -15.56 21.64 4.15
N ALA A 164 -15.13 22.89 4.30
CA ALA A 164 -13.79 23.31 3.88
C ALA A 164 -12.83 23.30 5.07
N ASN A 165 -11.68 22.69 4.89
CA ASN A 165 -10.61 22.66 5.88
C ASN A 165 -9.30 23.15 5.25
N ARG A 166 -8.52 23.92 6.01
CA ARG A 166 -7.12 24.19 5.66
C ARG A 166 -6.25 23.15 6.34
N ILE A 167 -5.41 22.47 5.53
CA ILE A 167 -4.49 21.46 6.03
C ILE A 167 -3.07 21.97 5.78
N THR A 168 -2.28 22.06 6.84
CA THR A 168 -0.84 22.33 6.75
C THR A 168 -0.10 21.03 7.04
N ILE A 169 0.74 20.61 6.10
CA ILE A 169 1.56 19.41 6.23
C ILE A 169 3.01 19.85 6.35
N ARG A 170 3.66 19.44 7.44
CA ARG A 170 5.10 19.55 7.59
C ARG A 170 5.70 18.16 7.53
N ALA A 171 6.45 17.87 6.46
CA ALA A 171 7.19 16.63 6.31
C ALA A 171 8.68 16.89 6.60
N THR A 172 9.28 16.03 7.40
CA THR A 172 10.72 16.06 7.69
C THR A 172 11.30 14.71 7.32
N VAL A 173 12.31 14.70 6.48
CA VAL A 173 13.10 13.51 6.17
C VAL A 173 14.42 13.62 6.91
N LYS A 174 14.71 12.64 7.74
CA LYS A 174 15.97 12.54 8.45
C LYS A 174 16.75 11.35 7.91
N VAL A 175 17.98 11.60 7.48
CA VAL A 175 18.94 10.55 7.13
C VAL A 175 19.83 10.34 8.35
N GLU A 176 19.99 9.10 8.78
CA GLU A 176 20.86 8.76 9.89
C GLU A 176 22.33 8.97 9.49
N ASP A 177 23.14 9.47 10.43
CA ASP A 177 24.55 9.78 10.19
C ASP A 177 25.35 8.55 9.70
N ALA A 178 25.00 7.36 10.17
CA ALA A 178 25.60 6.10 9.73
C ALA A 178 25.31 5.75 8.25
N ALA A 179 24.23 6.27 7.70
CA ALA A 179 23.88 6.08 6.29
C ALA A 179 24.45 7.18 5.39
N PHE A 180 24.97 8.26 5.95
CA PHE A 180 25.49 9.39 5.20
C PHE A 180 26.93 9.15 4.77
N LYS A 181 27.20 9.33 3.47
CA LYS A 181 28.57 9.32 2.91
C LYS A 181 28.82 10.67 2.22
N PRO A 182 29.97 11.32 2.47
CA PRO A 182 30.32 12.55 1.76
C PRO A 182 30.21 12.39 0.25
N GLY A 183 29.56 13.33 -0.40
CA GLY A 183 29.31 13.29 -1.86
C GLY A 183 28.11 12.42 -2.29
N MET A 184 27.37 11.81 -1.36
CA MET A 184 26.17 11.06 -1.67
C MET A 184 25.03 11.99 -2.12
N LEU A 185 24.40 11.65 -3.25
CA LEU A 185 23.17 12.32 -3.69
C LEU A 185 21.98 11.62 -3.07
N VAL A 186 21.23 12.32 -2.23
CA VAL A 186 19.97 11.82 -1.65
C VAL A 186 18.80 12.44 -2.43
N ARG A 187 17.92 11.60 -2.97
CA ARG A 187 16.66 12.05 -3.58
C ARG A 187 15.53 11.75 -2.61
N VAL A 188 14.74 12.77 -2.32
CA VAL A 188 13.57 12.66 -1.46
C VAL A 188 12.32 12.88 -2.29
N HIS A 189 11.42 11.92 -2.32
CA HIS A 189 10.12 12.01 -2.97
C HIS A 189 9.07 12.28 -1.90
N VAL A 190 8.52 13.48 -1.91
CA VAL A 190 7.44 13.88 -1.00
C VAL A 190 6.16 14.02 -1.81
N PRO A 191 5.08 13.32 -1.43
CA PRO A 191 3.80 13.49 -2.11
C PRO A 191 3.27 14.91 -1.86
N ILE A 192 2.98 15.63 -2.94
CA ILE A 192 2.36 16.95 -2.92
C ILE A 192 0.93 16.78 -3.43
N ALA A 193 -0.03 17.39 -2.73
CA ALA A 193 -1.41 17.39 -3.18
C ALA A 193 -1.53 18.04 -4.55
N ALA A 194 -2.34 17.48 -5.45
CA ALA A 194 -2.67 18.08 -6.73
C ALA A 194 -3.98 18.84 -6.64
N ALA A 195 -4.11 19.94 -7.37
CA ALA A 195 -5.36 20.69 -7.45
C ALA A 195 -6.45 19.84 -8.13
N CYS A 196 -7.63 19.76 -7.51
CA CYS A 196 -8.79 19.07 -8.05
C CYS A 196 -10.06 19.70 -7.47
N GLU A 197 -11.24 19.18 -7.83
CA GLU A 197 -12.52 19.67 -7.31
C GLU A 197 -12.62 19.70 -5.78
N GLN A 198 -11.91 18.76 -5.12
CA GLN A 198 -11.95 18.58 -3.67
C GLN A 198 -10.84 19.32 -2.93
N GLN A 199 -9.85 19.87 -3.63
CA GLN A 199 -8.71 20.56 -3.03
C GLN A 199 -8.16 21.65 -3.95
N SER A 200 -7.97 22.83 -3.40
CA SER A 200 -7.50 24.05 -4.06
C SER A 200 -6.52 24.80 -3.18
N ASP A 201 -5.97 25.89 -3.69
CA ASP A 201 -5.02 26.74 -2.95
C ASP A 201 -3.80 26.02 -2.39
N ILE A 202 -3.26 25.08 -3.17
CA ILE A 202 -2.07 24.32 -2.78
C ILE A 202 -0.86 25.24 -2.87
N ARG A 203 -0.15 25.40 -1.76
CA ARG A 203 1.05 26.24 -1.67
C ARG A 203 2.17 25.47 -0.99
N ILE A 204 3.36 25.53 -1.57
CA ILE A 204 4.59 25.06 -0.94
C ILE A 204 5.21 26.29 -0.28
N GLU A 205 5.22 26.32 1.05
CA GLU A 205 5.71 27.47 1.83
C GLU A 205 7.24 27.48 1.94
N SER A 206 7.86 26.27 2.06
CA SER A 206 9.31 26.12 2.10
C SER A 206 9.74 24.70 1.71
N MET A 207 10.87 24.58 1.08
CA MET A 207 11.62 23.33 0.86
C MET A 207 13.01 23.44 1.42
#